data_431227706b8029c3ae3f5ada51a887a1
#
_entry.id   431227706b8029c3ae3f5ada51a887a1
#
_cell.length_a   1.000
_cell.length_b   1.000
_cell.length_c   1.000
_cell.angle_alpha   90.00
_cell.angle_beta   90.00
_cell.angle_gamma   90.00
#
_symmetry.space_group_name_H-M   'P 1'
#
loop_
_entity.id
_entity.type
_entity.pdbx_description
1 polymer ?
#
loop_
_entity_poly.entity_id
_entity_poly.type
_entity_poly.pdbx_seq_one_letter_code
_entity_poly.pdbx_strand_id
1 'polypeptide(L)'
;TELGVREALTLELNTLGSPESRAAYRDALLAYLRPLADRLDEDSRRRLERNPLRILDSKDPETQALLTDAPDLATCLDETSRAHFDDLRRYLDALAIPHVVNPRIVRGLDYYTHTVFEWTTTALGAQGTVCGGGRYDGLVERLGGRPTPGIGFAMGLERLTLLVESLGRAPAEAAPLD
;
A
#
# COMPACT_ATOMS: atom_id res chain seq x y z
N THR A 1 12.20 -17.04 2.14
CA THR A 1 12.53 -18.48 2.12
C THR A 1 13.34 -18.89 3.33
N GLU A 2 14.38 -18.12 3.73
CA GLU A 2 15.24 -18.47 4.88
C GLU A 2 14.48 -18.53 6.20
N LEU A 3 13.58 -17.57 6.45
CA LEU A 3 12.74 -17.55 7.66
C LEU A 3 11.52 -18.49 7.58
N GLY A 4 11.27 -19.12 6.44
CA GLY A 4 10.15 -20.04 6.25
C GLY A 4 8.75 -19.40 6.33
N VAL A 5 8.62 -18.08 6.22
CA VAL A 5 7.35 -17.36 6.40
C VAL A 5 6.62 -17.04 5.08
N ARG A 6 7.21 -17.40 3.92
CA ARG A 6 6.69 -17.01 2.60
C ARG A 6 5.22 -17.38 2.39
N GLU A 7 4.82 -18.57 2.79
CA GLU A 7 3.47 -19.10 2.56
C GLU A 7 2.41 -18.44 3.46
N ALA A 8 2.84 -17.80 4.54
CA ALA A 8 1.97 -17.04 5.43
C ALA A 8 1.85 -15.56 5.02
N LEU A 9 2.49 -15.16 3.92
CA LEU A 9 2.53 -13.79 3.45
C LEU A 9 1.85 -13.67 2.08
N THR A 10 1.07 -12.61 1.92
CA THR A 10 0.50 -12.18 0.64
C THR A 10 1.18 -10.89 0.19
N LEU A 11 1.65 -10.85 -1.05
CA LEU A 11 2.09 -9.60 -1.68
C LEU A 11 0.88 -8.88 -2.25
N GLU A 12 0.57 -7.74 -1.69
CA GLU A 12 -0.46 -6.85 -2.20
C GLU A 12 0.17 -5.67 -2.95
N LEU A 13 -0.34 -5.38 -4.12
CA LEU A 13 0.16 -4.34 -5.02
C LEU A 13 -0.91 -3.32 -5.34
N ASN A 14 -0.51 -2.07 -5.51
CA ASN A 14 -1.30 -1.05 -6.17
C ASN A 14 -0.39 -0.14 -6.99
N THR A 15 -1.00 0.69 -7.83
CA THR A 15 -0.31 1.83 -8.47
C THR A 15 -1.02 3.11 -8.09
N LEU A 16 -0.25 4.16 -7.85
CA LEU A 16 -0.78 5.51 -7.65
C LEU A 16 -0.73 6.34 -8.95
N GLY A 17 -0.20 5.73 -10.01
CA GLY A 17 0.00 6.39 -11.30
C GLY A 17 1.04 7.52 -11.25
N SER A 18 1.01 8.32 -12.30
CA SER A 18 1.74 9.59 -12.37
C SER A 18 1.14 10.64 -11.40
N PRO A 19 1.82 11.76 -11.15
CA PRO A 19 1.23 12.88 -10.41
C PRO A 19 -0.09 13.36 -11.01
N GLU A 20 -0.20 13.36 -12.34
CA GLU A 20 -1.39 13.77 -13.09
C GLU A 20 -2.54 12.79 -12.90
N SER A 21 -2.29 11.48 -13.05
CA SER A 21 -3.25 10.41 -12.78
C SER A 21 -3.77 10.48 -11.35
N ARG A 22 -2.86 10.71 -10.40
CA ARG A 22 -3.20 10.85 -8.97
C ARG A 22 -4.07 12.08 -8.71
N ALA A 23 -3.78 13.22 -9.37
CA ALA A 23 -4.59 14.43 -9.25
C ALA A 23 -5.99 14.21 -9.80
N ALA A 24 -6.11 13.62 -10.99
CA ALA A 24 -7.41 13.28 -11.61
C ALA A 24 -8.23 12.34 -10.70
N TYR A 25 -7.59 11.33 -10.14
CA TYR A 25 -8.26 10.41 -9.21
C TYR A 25 -8.70 11.10 -7.92
N ARG A 26 -7.86 11.97 -7.35
CA ARG A 26 -8.20 12.76 -6.17
C ARG A 26 -9.47 13.59 -6.41
N ASP A 27 -9.54 14.24 -7.57
CA ASP A 27 -10.68 15.09 -7.91
C ASP A 27 -11.97 14.26 -8.14
N ALA A 28 -11.86 13.10 -8.78
CA ALA A 28 -12.96 12.15 -8.92
C ALA A 28 -13.44 11.62 -7.56
N LEU A 29 -12.52 11.25 -6.68
CA LEU A 29 -12.84 10.76 -5.33
C LEU A 29 -13.50 11.87 -4.47
N LEU A 30 -13.02 13.11 -4.56
CA LEU A 30 -13.63 14.27 -3.89
C LEU A 30 -15.05 14.53 -4.41
N ALA A 31 -15.26 14.50 -5.72
CA ALA A 31 -16.58 14.68 -6.31
C ALA A 31 -17.56 13.62 -5.83
N TYR A 32 -17.09 12.38 -5.66
CA TYR A 32 -17.89 11.27 -5.13
C TYR A 32 -18.19 11.42 -3.63
N LEU A 33 -17.19 11.75 -2.81
CA LEU A 33 -17.32 11.74 -1.35
C LEU A 33 -17.96 12.99 -0.76
N ARG A 34 -17.86 14.17 -1.41
CA ARG A 34 -18.45 15.42 -0.90
C ARG A 34 -19.95 15.34 -0.61
N PRO A 35 -20.78 14.77 -1.48
CA PRO A 35 -22.21 14.59 -1.18
C PRO A 35 -22.47 13.62 -0.02
N LEU A 36 -21.50 12.78 0.33
CA LEU A 36 -21.59 11.77 1.38
C LEU A 36 -20.88 12.17 2.69
N ALA A 37 -20.42 13.42 2.78
CA ALA A 37 -19.56 13.90 3.89
C ALA A 37 -20.18 13.66 5.27
N ASP A 38 -21.50 13.82 5.42
CA ASP A 38 -22.18 13.63 6.70
C ASP A 38 -22.25 12.16 7.15
N ARG A 39 -22.01 11.22 6.24
CA ARG A 39 -21.98 9.78 6.50
C ARG A 39 -20.58 9.22 6.76
N LEU A 40 -19.55 10.04 6.55
CA LEU A 40 -18.17 9.65 6.82
C LEU A 40 -17.90 9.73 8.32
N ASP A 41 -17.03 8.84 8.81
CA ASP A 41 -16.47 8.96 10.16
C ASP A 41 -15.74 10.30 10.36
N GLU A 42 -15.52 10.70 11.61
CA GLU A 42 -14.94 12.00 11.94
C GLU A 42 -13.53 12.20 11.36
N ASP A 43 -12.70 11.15 11.38
CA ASP A 43 -11.35 11.19 10.81
C ASP A 43 -11.40 11.33 9.28
N SER A 44 -12.26 10.59 8.61
CA SER A 44 -12.46 10.63 7.17
C SER A 44 -13.00 11.99 6.74
N ARG A 45 -13.92 12.59 7.51
CA ARG A 45 -14.43 13.94 7.27
C ARG A 45 -13.33 15.00 7.36
N ARG A 46 -12.44 14.92 8.36
CA ARG A 46 -11.28 15.81 8.48
C ARG A 46 -10.28 15.65 7.33
N ARG A 47 -10.17 14.45 6.76
CA ARG A 47 -9.27 14.14 5.65
C ARG A 47 -9.82 14.55 4.29
N LEU A 48 -11.13 14.73 4.16
CA LEU A 48 -11.82 14.93 2.90
C LEU A 48 -11.18 16.04 2.04
N GLU A 49 -10.89 17.20 2.62
CA GLU A 49 -10.28 18.30 1.86
C GLU A 49 -8.73 18.30 1.89
N ARG A 50 -8.12 17.61 2.85
CA ARG A 50 -6.66 17.63 3.01
C ARG A 50 -5.98 16.50 2.25
N ASN A 51 -6.48 15.29 2.40
CA ASN A 51 -5.92 14.09 1.79
C ASN A 51 -7.01 13.02 1.63
N PRO A 52 -7.92 13.16 0.65
CA PRO A 52 -9.05 12.27 0.47
C PRO A 52 -8.62 10.82 0.17
N LEU A 53 -7.45 10.61 -0.42
CA LEU A 53 -6.93 9.27 -0.69
C LEU A 53 -6.78 8.44 0.61
N ARG A 54 -6.50 9.07 1.74
CA ARG A 54 -6.39 8.36 3.03
C ARG A 54 -7.72 7.90 3.61
N ILE A 55 -8.84 8.32 3.03
CA ILE A 55 -10.16 7.82 3.40
C ILE A 55 -10.31 6.36 2.95
N LEU A 56 -9.66 5.98 1.85
CA LEU A 56 -9.66 4.60 1.33
C LEU A 56 -9.11 3.57 2.34
N ASP A 57 -8.29 4.01 3.29
CA ASP A 57 -7.73 3.18 4.36
C ASP A 57 -8.55 3.26 5.68
N SER A 58 -9.75 3.86 5.67
CA SER A 58 -10.61 3.90 6.85
C SER A 58 -10.94 2.50 7.33
N LYS A 59 -10.97 2.32 8.65
CA LYS A 59 -11.38 1.06 9.29
C LYS A 59 -12.84 1.13 9.79
N ASP A 60 -13.49 2.27 9.63
CA ASP A 60 -14.90 2.44 9.98
C ASP A 60 -15.79 1.68 9.00
N PRO A 61 -16.69 0.81 9.48
CA PRO A 61 -17.49 -0.05 8.61
C PRO A 61 -18.46 0.72 7.70
N GLU A 62 -19.02 1.85 8.17
CA GLU A 62 -19.93 2.65 7.35
C GLU A 62 -19.19 3.37 6.23
N THR A 63 -18.05 3.97 6.56
CA THR A 63 -17.14 4.57 5.57
C THR A 63 -16.67 3.52 4.55
N GLN A 64 -16.28 2.31 5.00
CA GLN A 64 -15.90 1.23 4.08
C GLN A 64 -17.04 0.82 3.14
N ALA A 65 -18.27 0.78 3.63
CA ALA A 65 -19.44 0.48 2.78
C ALA A 65 -19.62 1.55 1.70
N LEU A 66 -19.45 2.84 2.04
CA LEU A 66 -19.50 3.92 1.06
C LEU A 66 -18.38 3.81 0.00
N LEU A 67 -17.21 3.35 0.39
CA LEU A 67 -16.07 3.20 -0.52
C LEU A 67 -16.21 2.02 -1.51
N THR A 68 -17.22 1.18 -1.37
CA THR A 68 -17.46 0.07 -2.30
C THR A 68 -17.79 0.57 -3.70
N ASP A 69 -18.52 1.68 -3.80
CA ASP A 69 -18.94 2.29 -5.06
C ASP A 69 -18.05 3.50 -5.45
N ALA A 70 -16.96 3.72 -4.73
CA ALA A 70 -16.03 4.81 -5.03
C ALA A 70 -15.33 4.60 -6.38
N PRO A 71 -14.95 5.67 -7.08
CA PRO A 71 -14.18 5.57 -8.32
C PRO A 71 -12.91 4.71 -8.13
N ASP A 72 -12.58 3.91 -9.13
CA ASP A 72 -11.33 3.16 -9.15
C ASP A 72 -10.19 4.01 -9.75
N LEU A 73 -9.04 4.04 -9.08
CA LEU A 73 -7.86 4.69 -9.59
C LEU A 73 -7.45 4.19 -10.98
N ALA A 74 -7.70 2.91 -11.27
CA ALA A 74 -7.40 2.32 -12.58
C ALA A 74 -8.08 3.06 -13.75
N THR A 75 -9.23 3.72 -13.51
CA THR A 75 -9.93 4.50 -14.53
C THR A 75 -9.27 5.84 -14.84
N CYS A 76 -8.44 6.35 -13.92
CA CYS A 76 -7.74 7.62 -14.01
C CYS A 76 -6.27 7.47 -14.45
N LEU A 77 -5.77 6.23 -14.63
CA LEU A 77 -4.40 6.00 -15.06
C LEU A 77 -4.21 6.44 -16.50
N ASP A 78 -3.15 7.22 -16.74
CA ASP A 78 -2.63 7.43 -18.08
C ASP A 78 -2.05 6.13 -18.68
N GLU A 79 -1.85 6.12 -20.01
CA GLU A 79 -1.38 4.94 -20.74
C GLU A 79 -0.01 4.45 -20.24
N THR A 80 0.91 5.38 -19.96
CA THR A 80 2.25 5.06 -19.48
C THR A 80 2.21 4.41 -18.10
N SER A 81 1.40 4.97 -17.18
CA SER A 81 1.23 4.41 -15.84
C SER A 81 0.57 3.03 -15.85
N ARG A 82 -0.39 2.83 -16.75
CA ARG A 82 -1.04 1.53 -16.95
C ARG A 82 -0.04 0.51 -17.48
N ALA A 83 0.68 0.82 -18.55
CA ALA A 83 1.69 -0.06 -19.13
C ALA A 83 2.77 -0.42 -18.11
N HIS A 84 3.25 0.54 -17.31
CA HIS A 84 4.22 0.31 -16.24
C HIS A 84 3.70 -0.70 -15.19
N PHE A 85 2.45 -0.58 -14.79
CA PHE A 85 1.86 -1.50 -13.80
C PHE A 85 1.62 -2.89 -14.36
N ASP A 86 1.20 -3.00 -15.61
CA ASP A 86 1.02 -4.28 -16.32
C ASP A 86 2.37 -4.97 -16.52
N ASP A 87 3.43 -4.22 -16.85
CA ASP A 87 4.79 -4.76 -16.95
C ASP A 87 5.29 -5.31 -15.62
N LEU A 88 5.08 -4.59 -14.53
CA LEU A 88 5.42 -5.08 -13.19
C LEU A 88 4.75 -6.41 -12.88
N ARG A 89 3.45 -6.53 -13.15
CA ARG A 89 2.71 -7.78 -12.93
C ARG A 89 3.26 -8.91 -13.77
N ARG A 90 3.54 -8.67 -15.06
CA ARG A 90 4.18 -9.66 -15.93
C ARG A 90 5.54 -10.15 -15.41
N TYR A 91 6.36 -9.24 -14.85
CA TYR A 91 7.63 -9.63 -14.26
C TYR A 91 7.45 -10.48 -12.99
N LEU A 92 6.49 -10.15 -12.14
CA LEU A 92 6.19 -10.95 -10.95
C LEU A 92 5.68 -12.35 -11.34
N ASP A 93 4.82 -12.43 -12.35
CA ASP A 93 4.32 -13.70 -12.89
C ASP A 93 5.46 -14.55 -13.47
N ALA A 94 6.37 -13.94 -14.24
CA ALA A 94 7.54 -14.61 -14.80
C ALA A 94 8.51 -15.13 -13.72
N LEU A 95 8.56 -14.46 -12.57
CA LEU A 95 9.33 -14.88 -11.39
C LEU A 95 8.57 -15.84 -10.46
N ALA A 96 7.35 -16.23 -10.83
CA ALA A 96 6.45 -17.04 -10.01
C ALA A 96 6.26 -16.45 -8.58
N ILE A 97 6.11 -15.11 -8.49
CA ILE A 97 5.79 -14.40 -7.24
C ILE A 97 4.28 -14.14 -7.20
N PRO A 98 3.51 -14.91 -6.41
CA PRO A 98 2.07 -14.68 -6.26
C PRO A 98 1.81 -13.28 -5.70
N HIS A 99 0.82 -12.59 -6.27
CA HIS A 99 0.45 -11.25 -5.84
C HIS A 99 -1.05 -10.98 -6.03
N VAL A 100 -1.56 -10.01 -5.31
CA VAL A 100 -2.94 -9.54 -5.40
C VAL A 100 -2.93 -8.04 -5.67
N VAL A 101 -3.75 -7.58 -6.59
CA VAL A 101 -3.97 -6.14 -6.77
C VAL A 101 -4.99 -5.68 -5.74
N ASN A 102 -4.58 -4.74 -4.87
CA ASN A 102 -5.43 -4.16 -3.85
C ASN A 102 -5.53 -2.63 -4.07
N PRO A 103 -6.61 -2.13 -4.67
CA PRO A 103 -6.78 -0.70 -4.97
C PRO A 103 -6.89 0.17 -3.70
N ARG A 104 -7.07 -0.42 -2.53
CA ARG A 104 -7.17 0.30 -1.26
C ARG A 104 -5.81 0.62 -0.62
N ILE A 105 -4.71 0.10 -1.15
CA ILE A 105 -3.37 0.48 -0.67
C ILE A 105 -3.07 1.90 -1.13
N VAL A 106 -3.14 2.84 -0.21
CA VAL A 106 -2.79 4.26 -0.39
C VAL A 106 -1.79 4.65 0.68
N ARG A 107 -0.56 4.32 0.55
CA ARG A 107 0.49 4.60 1.55
C ARG A 107 0.33 5.96 2.23
N GLY A 108 0.68 6.03 3.52
CA GLY A 108 0.48 7.22 4.36
C GLY A 108 1.33 8.45 4.01
N LEU A 109 2.20 8.37 3.01
CA LEU A 109 3.17 9.41 2.65
C LEU A 109 2.96 9.86 1.21
N ASP A 110 2.91 11.16 0.99
CA ASP A 110 2.55 11.79 -0.29
C ASP A 110 3.66 11.76 -1.35
N TYR A 111 4.82 11.21 -1.02
CA TYR A 111 5.94 11.15 -1.94
C TYR A 111 5.93 9.91 -2.87
N TYR A 112 5.08 8.92 -2.60
CA TYR A 112 4.99 7.74 -3.46
C TYR A 112 4.40 8.08 -4.83
N THR A 113 4.96 7.45 -5.86
CA THR A 113 4.52 7.50 -7.26
C THR A 113 4.44 6.09 -7.81
N HIS A 114 3.58 5.87 -8.80
CA HIS A 114 3.44 4.56 -9.44
C HIS A 114 3.24 3.42 -8.43
N THR A 115 4.18 2.49 -8.36
CA THR A 115 4.05 1.25 -7.57
C THR A 115 4.08 1.48 -6.08
N VAL A 116 3.11 0.94 -5.37
CA VAL A 116 3.12 0.73 -3.93
C VAL A 116 2.81 -0.72 -3.61
N PHE A 117 3.35 -1.24 -2.52
CA PHE A 117 3.14 -2.62 -2.14
C PHE A 117 3.18 -2.83 -0.63
N GLU A 118 2.53 -3.90 -0.20
CA GLU A 118 2.58 -4.41 1.16
C GLU A 118 2.72 -5.93 1.16
N TRP A 119 3.50 -6.46 2.10
CA TRP A 119 3.47 -7.86 2.47
C TRP A 119 2.61 -7.99 3.71
N THR A 120 1.49 -8.68 3.56
CA THR A 120 0.48 -8.83 4.61
C THR A 120 0.35 -10.28 5.07
N THR A 121 -0.13 -10.47 6.30
CA THR A 121 -0.43 -11.79 6.87
C THR A 121 -1.72 -11.73 7.69
N THR A 122 -2.45 -12.81 7.72
CA THR A 122 -3.60 -13.00 8.60
C THR A 122 -3.21 -13.57 9.98
N ALA A 123 -1.98 -14.06 10.12
CA ALA A 123 -1.51 -14.69 11.36
C ALA A 123 -1.32 -13.70 12.53
N LEU A 124 -1.23 -12.39 12.25
CA LEU A 124 -1.03 -11.33 13.25
C LEU A 124 -2.29 -10.48 13.48
N GLY A 125 -3.46 -10.94 13.09
CA GLY A 125 -4.74 -10.24 13.27
C GLY A 125 -4.74 -8.85 12.63
N ALA A 126 -5.16 -7.81 13.38
CA ALA A 126 -5.30 -6.44 12.85
C ALA A 126 -3.97 -5.78 12.43
N GLN A 127 -2.82 -6.33 12.81
CA GLN A 127 -1.48 -5.82 12.48
C GLN A 127 -0.82 -6.59 11.34
N GLY A 128 -1.60 -6.95 10.34
CA GLY A 128 -1.18 -7.85 9.28
C GLY A 128 -0.05 -7.36 8.36
N THR A 129 0.20 -6.06 8.24
CA THR A 129 1.28 -5.55 7.37
C THR A 129 2.64 -5.74 8.03
N VAL A 130 3.48 -6.61 7.47
CA VAL A 130 4.84 -6.91 7.96
C VAL A 130 5.89 -6.05 7.28
N CYS A 131 5.71 -5.79 5.98
CA CYS A 131 6.62 -4.98 5.16
C CYS A 131 5.80 -4.14 4.19
N GLY A 132 6.26 -2.97 3.87
CA GLY A 132 5.62 -2.15 2.86
C GLY A 132 6.53 -1.07 2.30
N GLY A 133 6.27 -0.71 1.06
CA GLY A 133 7.10 0.24 0.33
C GLY A 133 6.47 0.72 -0.97
N GLY A 134 7.31 1.24 -1.84
CA GLY A 134 6.91 1.72 -3.14
C GLY A 134 7.96 2.59 -3.80
N ARG A 135 7.60 3.12 -4.96
CA ARG A 135 8.40 4.02 -5.77
C ARG A 135 8.17 5.47 -5.34
N TYR A 136 9.21 6.30 -5.34
CA TYR A 136 9.17 7.69 -4.86
C TYR A 136 10.10 8.60 -5.64
N ASP A 137 9.93 8.67 -6.95
CA ASP A 137 10.82 9.39 -7.88
C ASP A 137 10.96 10.89 -7.57
N GLY A 138 9.94 11.54 -7.04
CA GLY A 138 9.96 12.96 -6.73
C GLY A 138 10.54 13.31 -5.35
N LEU A 139 10.96 12.34 -4.52
CA LEU A 139 11.37 12.60 -3.13
C LEU A 139 12.68 13.37 -3.06
N VAL A 140 13.68 12.96 -3.84
CA VAL A 140 15.02 13.59 -3.81
C VAL A 140 14.93 15.05 -4.25
N GLU A 141 14.13 15.33 -5.28
CA GLU A 141 13.90 16.70 -5.77
C GLU A 141 13.21 17.58 -4.73
N ARG A 142 12.18 17.04 -4.04
CA ARG A 142 11.51 17.74 -2.92
C ARG A 142 12.45 18.10 -1.77
N LEU A 143 13.52 17.33 -1.60
CA LEU A 143 14.56 17.57 -0.58
C LEU A 143 15.68 18.49 -1.10
N GLY A 144 15.54 19.07 -2.29
CA GLY A 144 16.51 19.99 -2.88
C GLY A 144 17.63 19.31 -3.68
N GLY A 145 17.51 18.00 -3.95
CA GLY A 145 18.43 17.25 -4.79
C GLY A 145 18.05 17.30 -6.27
N ARG A 146 18.79 16.59 -7.11
CA ARG A 146 18.44 16.41 -8.53
C ARG A 146 17.32 15.37 -8.67
N PRO A 147 16.46 15.47 -9.71
CA PRO A 147 15.47 14.43 -10.01
C PRO A 147 16.14 13.06 -10.06
N THR A 148 15.74 12.17 -9.17
CA THR A 148 16.36 10.85 -9.01
C THR A 148 15.27 9.82 -8.70
N PRO A 149 15.09 8.82 -9.58
CA PRO A 149 14.16 7.73 -9.30
C PRO A 149 14.57 6.97 -8.05
N GLY A 150 13.59 6.58 -7.25
CA GLY A 150 13.82 5.83 -6.04
C GLY A 150 12.73 4.80 -5.77
N ILE A 151 13.13 3.67 -5.23
CA ILE A 151 12.24 2.64 -4.70
C ILE A 151 12.81 2.13 -3.38
N GLY A 152 11.95 1.85 -2.42
CA GLY A 152 12.39 1.30 -1.15
C GLY A 152 11.24 0.72 -0.35
N PHE A 153 11.60 0.10 0.76
CA PHE A 153 10.65 -0.49 1.67
C PHE A 153 11.12 -0.37 3.12
N ALA A 154 10.17 -0.52 4.03
CA ALA A 154 10.43 -0.70 5.45
C ALA A 154 9.75 -1.97 5.94
N MET A 155 10.39 -2.65 6.90
CA MET A 155 9.91 -3.89 7.49
C MET A 155 9.87 -3.73 9.02
N GLY A 156 8.77 -4.15 9.64
CA GLY A 156 8.65 -4.18 11.09
C GLY A 156 9.36 -5.41 11.65
N LEU A 157 10.51 -5.22 12.30
CA LEU A 157 11.28 -6.35 12.86
C LEU A 157 10.48 -7.09 13.92
N GLU A 158 9.79 -6.37 14.80
CA GLU A 158 8.93 -6.96 15.83
C GLU A 158 7.80 -7.78 15.22
N ARG A 159 7.16 -7.27 14.16
CA ARG A 159 6.10 -8.01 13.46
C ARG A 159 6.62 -9.26 12.77
N LEU A 160 7.81 -9.16 12.17
CA LEU A 160 8.44 -10.30 11.53
C LEU A 160 8.82 -11.37 12.57
N THR A 161 9.35 -10.97 13.73
CA THR A 161 9.65 -11.88 14.84
C THR A 161 8.38 -12.58 15.34
N LEU A 162 7.32 -11.81 15.62
CA LEU A 162 6.03 -12.36 16.04
C LEU A 162 5.45 -13.33 15.00
N LEU A 163 5.61 -13.05 13.71
CA LEU A 163 5.17 -13.96 12.65
C LEU A 163 5.97 -15.27 12.67
N VAL A 164 7.29 -15.20 12.78
CA VAL A 164 8.15 -16.39 12.88
C VAL A 164 7.78 -17.24 14.09
N GLU A 165 7.56 -16.62 15.24
CA GLU A 165 7.11 -17.29 16.47
C GLU A 165 5.74 -17.93 16.31
N SER A 166 4.76 -17.19 15.77
CA SER A 166 3.39 -17.68 15.57
C SER A 166 3.31 -18.91 14.65
N LEU A 167 4.27 -19.03 13.73
CA LEU A 167 4.41 -20.17 12.82
C LEU A 167 5.26 -21.32 13.40
N GLY A 168 5.72 -21.22 14.66
CA GLY A 168 6.60 -22.21 15.29
C GLY A 168 7.97 -22.34 14.58
N ARG A 169 8.46 -21.27 13.98
CA ARG A 169 9.71 -21.23 13.21
C ARG A 169 10.82 -20.47 13.92
N ALA A 170 10.59 -20.08 15.17
CA ALA A 170 11.66 -19.45 15.97
C ALA A 170 12.83 -20.42 16.09
N PRO A 171 14.09 -19.92 15.93
CA PRO A 171 15.26 -20.76 16.20
C PRO A 171 15.20 -21.26 17.64
N ALA A 172 15.65 -22.49 17.87
CA ALA A 172 15.84 -22.97 19.24
C ALA A 172 16.74 -21.97 19.98
N GLU A 173 16.40 -21.70 21.24
CA GLU A 173 17.14 -20.78 22.09
C GLU A 173 18.67 -21.06 21.94
N ALA A 174 19.42 -20.07 21.50
CA ALA A 174 20.86 -20.22 21.44
C ALA A 174 21.36 -20.48 22.88
N ALA A 175 22.17 -21.52 23.06
CA ALA A 175 22.79 -21.76 24.34
C ALA A 175 23.46 -20.46 24.82
N PRO A 176 23.38 -20.11 26.12
CA PRO A 176 24.07 -18.94 26.62
C PRO A 176 25.52 -18.98 26.22
N LEU A 177 26.03 -17.87 25.71
CA LEU A 177 27.46 -17.73 25.44
C LEU A 177 28.18 -17.76 26.80
N ASP A 178 28.96 -18.82 27.03
CA ASP A 178 29.87 -18.94 28.19
C ASP A 178 30.96 -17.87 28.15
#